data_25831b935d66fc82cd3dca752f151a86
#
_entry.id   25831b935d66fc82cd3dca752f151a86
#
_cell.length_a   1.000
_cell.length_b   1.000
_cell.length_c   1.000
_cell.angle_alpha   90.00
_cell.angle_beta   90.00
_cell.angle_gamma   90.00
#
_symmetry.space_group_name_H-M   'P 1'
#
loop_
_entity.id
_entity.type
_entity.pdbx_description
1 polymer ?
#
loop_
_entity_poly.entity_id
_entity_poly.type
_entity_poly.pdbx_seq_one_letter_code
_entity_poly.pdbx_strand_id
1 'polypeptide(L)'
;VSAENQADLFGVFAPAAGIHKAPPAEPRPDIVFERSARARNYRLTLRRDGTAVAIIPLRGSEREARAFVAQQEEWLERARARQRQRPRAAAVWAPGTRVLWRGELIEIRVAAEGERPTVCLAADVFRVSRLEGDLRPTLEAHFARRAKVELPARTWELAALTGMGVTAVSVRNQRTRWGSCTTGGVISLNWRLIQTPESVRDYIIYHELMHLREMNHSTRFWARVEEVCPAWREAEHWLKRNGSLLGL
;
A
#
# COMPACT_ATOMS: atom_id res chain seq x y z
N VAL A 1 0.57 1.98 22.50
CA VAL A 1 0.42 2.21 21.05
C VAL A 1 0.39 0.82 20.43
N SER A 2 -0.82 0.39 20.06
CA SER A 2 -1.18 -1.00 19.77
C SER A 2 -0.64 -1.50 18.44
N ALA A 3 -0.43 -2.82 18.33
CA ALA A 3 -0.06 -3.58 17.13
C ALA A 3 -1.06 -3.46 15.94
N GLU A 4 -2.07 -2.62 16.07
CA GLU A 4 -3.14 -2.41 15.11
C GLU A 4 -2.71 -1.60 13.86
N ASN A 5 -1.57 -0.94 13.90
CA ASN A 5 -1.28 0.16 12.97
C ASN A 5 -0.74 -0.30 11.59
N GLN A 6 -0.24 -1.52 11.43
CA GLN A 6 0.23 -1.98 10.11
C GLN A 6 -0.88 -2.62 9.26
N ALA A 7 -1.92 -3.15 9.91
CA ALA A 7 -3.09 -3.64 9.18
C ALA A 7 -3.83 -2.51 8.44
N ASP A 8 -3.78 -1.29 8.97
CA ASP A 8 -4.42 -0.11 8.39
C ASP A 8 -3.72 0.45 7.14
N LEU A 9 -2.42 0.15 6.95
CA LEU A 9 -1.71 0.48 5.71
C LEU A 9 -2.10 -0.44 4.55
N PHE A 10 -2.60 -1.65 4.84
CA PHE A 10 -2.79 -2.72 3.86
C PHE A 10 -4.24 -3.17 3.67
N GLY A 11 -5.16 -2.64 4.40
CA GLY A 11 -6.58 -2.94 4.29
C GLY A 11 -7.37 -2.42 5.50
N VAL A 12 -8.61 -2.04 5.29
CA VAL A 12 -9.52 -1.60 6.34
C VAL A 12 -10.17 -2.83 6.97
N PHE A 13 -9.85 -3.11 8.24
CA PHE A 13 -10.38 -4.25 8.99
C PHE A 13 -11.36 -3.77 10.06
N ALA A 14 -12.46 -4.51 10.25
CA ALA A 14 -13.34 -4.35 11.39
C ALA A 14 -12.80 -5.11 12.60
N PRO A 15 -12.84 -4.55 13.82
CA PRO A 15 -12.50 -5.27 15.05
C PRO A 15 -13.47 -6.44 15.27
N ALA A 16 -12.96 -7.55 15.81
CA ALA A 16 -13.78 -8.68 16.20
C ALA A 16 -14.55 -8.34 17.49
N ALA A 17 -15.82 -7.92 17.36
CA ALA A 17 -16.73 -7.78 18.49
C ALA A 17 -17.38 -9.13 18.79
N GLY A 18 -17.65 -9.41 20.09
CA GLY A 18 -18.34 -10.63 20.52
C GLY A 18 -19.73 -10.76 19.86
N ILE A 19 -20.08 -11.99 19.46
CA ILE A 19 -21.32 -12.28 18.71
C ILE A 19 -22.49 -12.29 19.69
N HIS A 20 -23.27 -11.20 19.72
CA HIS A 20 -24.59 -11.22 20.31
C HIS A 20 -25.64 -11.61 19.25
N LYS A 21 -26.58 -12.48 19.64
CA LYS A 21 -27.61 -13.10 18.78
C LYS A 21 -28.60 -12.05 18.23
N ALA A 22 -28.32 -11.50 17.04
CA ALA A 22 -29.29 -10.69 16.30
C ALA A 22 -29.91 -11.53 15.14
N PRO A 23 -31.16 -11.28 14.73
CA PRO A 23 -31.77 -11.99 13.60
C PRO A 23 -31.02 -11.70 12.30
N PRO A 24 -30.96 -12.64 11.35
CA PRO A 24 -30.21 -12.48 10.11
C PRO A 24 -30.88 -11.42 9.22
N ALA A 25 -30.10 -10.37 8.90
CA ALA A 25 -30.48 -9.41 7.86
C ALA A 25 -30.34 -10.05 6.46
N GLU A 26 -31.24 -9.69 5.53
CA GLU A 26 -31.11 -10.13 4.13
C GLU A 26 -29.79 -9.66 3.49
N PRO A 27 -29.22 -10.44 2.54
CA PRO A 27 -27.94 -10.12 1.95
C PRO A 27 -28.03 -8.82 1.14
N ARG A 28 -27.21 -7.84 1.50
CA ARG A 28 -27.01 -6.66 0.64
C ARG A 28 -26.13 -7.07 -0.55
N PRO A 29 -26.40 -6.55 -1.77
CA PRO A 29 -25.78 -7.04 -3.02
C PRO A 29 -24.26 -6.87 -3.11
N ASP A 30 -23.65 -6.13 -2.19
CA ASP A 30 -22.22 -5.78 -2.25
C ASP A 30 -21.35 -6.51 -1.21
N ILE A 31 -21.84 -7.60 -0.61
CA ILE A 31 -21.08 -8.36 0.40
C ILE A 31 -20.86 -9.78 -0.09
N VAL A 32 -19.58 -10.14 -0.22
CA VAL A 32 -19.13 -11.48 -0.59
C VAL A 32 -18.70 -12.23 0.66
N PHE A 33 -19.19 -13.47 0.81
CA PHE A 33 -18.82 -14.35 1.90
C PHE A 33 -17.78 -15.36 1.41
N GLU A 34 -16.59 -15.35 2.00
CA GLU A 34 -15.48 -16.24 1.63
C GLU A 34 -15.05 -17.09 2.84
N ARG A 35 -14.95 -18.41 2.66
CA ARG A 35 -14.44 -19.29 3.70
C ARG A 35 -12.92 -19.38 3.64
N SER A 36 -12.26 -19.34 4.81
CA SER A 36 -10.82 -19.45 4.90
C SER A 36 -10.38 -20.39 5.99
N ALA A 37 -9.62 -21.41 5.62
CA ALA A 37 -9.03 -22.37 6.58
C ALA A 37 -7.99 -21.72 7.52
N ARG A 38 -7.41 -20.59 7.13
CA ARG A 38 -6.42 -19.85 7.93
C ARG A 38 -7.05 -18.86 8.90
N ALA A 39 -8.30 -18.48 8.69
CA ALA A 39 -8.99 -17.54 9.56
C ALA A 39 -9.40 -18.22 10.88
N ARG A 40 -9.08 -17.59 12.00
CA ARG A 40 -9.50 -18.01 13.34
C ARG A 40 -10.79 -17.33 13.79
N ASN A 41 -11.06 -16.11 13.27
CA ASN A 41 -12.20 -15.26 13.63
C ASN A 41 -12.90 -14.77 12.36
N TYR A 42 -14.17 -14.36 12.49
CA TYR A 42 -14.88 -13.60 11.48
C TYR A 42 -14.18 -12.27 11.26
N ARG A 43 -14.06 -11.87 10.00
CA ARG A 43 -13.42 -10.62 9.62
C ARG A 43 -14.13 -9.98 8.44
N LEU A 44 -14.39 -8.68 8.51
CA LEU A 44 -14.95 -7.89 7.43
C LEU A 44 -13.84 -7.01 6.83
N THR A 45 -13.73 -7.01 5.52
CA THR A 45 -12.78 -6.19 4.77
C THR A 45 -13.48 -5.49 3.62
N LEU A 46 -13.02 -4.30 3.25
CA LEU A 46 -13.51 -3.57 2.09
C LEU A 46 -12.45 -3.60 0.99
N ARG A 47 -12.78 -4.21 -0.16
CA ARG A 47 -11.93 -4.21 -1.35
C ARG A 47 -11.90 -2.81 -1.99
N ARG A 48 -10.94 -2.57 -2.87
CA ARG A 48 -10.78 -1.28 -3.57
C ARG A 48 -11.94 -0.92 -4.49
N ASP A 49 -12.59 -1.92 -5.06
CA ASP A 49 -13.78 -1.77 -5.90
C ASP A 49 -15.05 -1.42 -5.10
N GLY A 50 -14.94 -1.37 -3.75
CA GLY A 50 -16.07 -1.12 -2.85
C GLY A 50 -16.79 -2.39 -2.39
N THR A 51 -16.40 -3.57 -2.89
CA THR A 51 -16.94 -4.86 -2.47
C THR A 51 -16.53 -5.16 -1.04
N ALA A 52 -17.49 -5.39 -0.16
CA ALA A 52 -17.22 -5.88 1.18
C ALA A 52 -17.03 -7.41 1.16
N VAL A 53 -16.00 -7.91 1.85
CA VAL A 53 -15.73 -9.35 1.96
C VAL A 53 -15.76 -9.76 3.42
N ALA A 54 -16.67 -10.65 3.74
CA ALA A 54 -16.78 -11.28 5.05
C ALA A 54 -16.07 -12.65 5.02
N ILE A 55 -14.99 -12.78 5.78
CA ILE A 55 -14.23 -14.03 5.91
C ILE A 55 -14.86 -14.90 7.01
N ILE A 56 -15.22 -16.13 6.63
CA ILE A 56 -15.77 -17.14 7.52
C ILE A 56 -14.65 -18.09 7.95
N PRO A 57 -14.36 -18.27 9.25
CA PRO A 57 -13.40 -19.26 9.72
C PRO A 57 -13.90 -20.69 9.39
N LEU A 58 -12.98 -21.66 9.38
CA LEU A 58 -13.28 -23.04 8.97
C LEU A 58 -14.48 -23.63 9.73
N ARG A 59 -14.56 -23.39 11.05
CA ARG A 59 -15.62 -23.89 11.93
C ARG A 59 -16.82 -22.91 12.07
N GLY A 60 -16.79 -21.78 11.36
CA GLY A 60 -17.85 -20.78 11.39
C GLY A 60 -18.98 -21.08 10.40
N SER A 61 -20.11 -20.44 10.59
CA SER A 61 -21.28 -20.55 9.74
C SER A 61 -21.53 -19.24 8.97
N GLU A 62 -22.17 -19.34 7.80
CA GLU A 62 -22.57 -18.15 7.06
C GLU A 62 -23.63 -17.34 7.81
N ARG A 63 -24.49 -17.99 8.58
CA ARG A 63 -25.49 -17.34 9.44
C ARG A 63 -24.81 -16.42 10.48
N GLU A 64 -23.74 -16.90 11.12
CA GLU A 64 -22.97 -16.10 12.09
C GLU A 64 -22.19 -14.98 11.40
N ALA A 65 -21.66 -15.23 10.19
CA ALA A 65 -21.02 -14.22 9.39
C ALA A 65 -21.98 -13.07 9.02
N ARG A 66 -23.22 -13.39 8.65
CA ARG A 66 -24.27 -12.40 8.37
C ARG A 66 -24.63 -11.58 9.60
N ALA A 67 -24.75 -12.22 10.76
CA ALA A 67 -25.00 -11.54 12.04
C ALA A 67 -23.80 -10.63 12.40
N PHE A 68 -22.57 -11.10 12.22
CA PHE A 68 -21.37 -10.31 12.42
C PHE A 68 -21.32 -9.08 11.50
N VAL A 69 -21.61 -9.24 10.20
CA VAL A 69 -21.66 -8.13 9.24
C VAL A 69 -22.72 -7.11 9.62
N ALA A 70 -23.91 -7.53 10.08
CA ALA A 70 -24.95 -6.63 10.53
C ALA A 70 -24.49 -5.76 11.72
N GLN A 71 -23.72 -6.32 12.64
CA GLN A 71 -23.11 -5.56 13.75
C GLN A 71 -22.05 -4.56 13.30
N GLN A 72 -21.43 -4.79 12.14
CA GLN A 72 -20.36 -3.95 11.58
C GLN A 72 -20.89 -2.96 10.51
N GLU A 73 -22.19 -2.76 10.39
CA GLU A 73 -22.78 -1.92 9.35
C GLU A 73 -22.26 -0.48 9.40
N GLU A 74 -22.24 0.13 10.58
CA GLU A 74 -21.75 1.50 10.76
C GLU A 74 -20.26 1.64 10.40
N TRP A 75 -19.45 0.63 10.76
CA TRP A 75 -18.05 0.58 10.36
C TRP A 75 -17.94 0.50 8.83
N LEU A 76 -18.74 -0.34 8.18
CA LEU A 76 -18.73 -0.53 6.73
C LEU A 76 -19.10 0.77 5.99
N GLU A 77 -20.15 1.45 6.43
CA GLU A 77 -20.55 2.74 5.86
C GLU A 77 -19.47 3.81 6.03
N ARG A 78 -18.86 3.92 7.21
CA ARG A 78 -17.73 4.81 7.44
C ARG A 78 -16.52 4.45 6.56
N ALA A 79 -16.23 3.16 6.40
CA ALA A 79 -15.13 2.69 5.55
C ALA A 79 -15.38 3.02 4.06
N ARG A 80 -16.61 2.81 3.57
CA ARG A 80 -17.04 3.19 2.21
C ARG A 80 -16.97 4.69 1.98
N ALA A 81 -17.43 5.49 2.94
CA ALA A 81 -17.37 6.95 2.87
C ALA A 81 -15.92 7.43 2.77
N ARG A 82 -15.03 6.93 3.64
CA ARG A 82 -13.59 7.22 3.56
C ARG A 82 -12.98 6.79 2.22
N GLN A 83 -13.36 5.63 1.70
CA GLN A 83 -12.86 5.13 0.43
C GLN A 83 -13.29 6.00 -0.76
N ARG A 84 -14.55 6.51 -0.75
CA ARG A 84 -15.04 7.45 -1.78
C ARG A 84 -14.31 8.78 -1.76
N GLN A 85 -13.88 9.24 -0.59
CA GLN A 85 -13.15 10.51 -0.42
C GLN A 85 -11.65 10.40 -0.76
N ARG A 86 -11.10 9.17 -0.86
CA ARG A 86 -9.69 8.99 -1.20
C ARG A 86 -9.41 9.44 -2.64
N PRO A 87 -8.35 10.22 -2.86
CA PRO A 87 -7.95 10.57 -4.22
C PRO A 87 -7.68 9.29 -5.03
N ARG A 88 -8.16 9.24 -6.26
CA ARG A 88 -7.93 8.12 -7.18
C ARG A 88 -7.02 8.54 -8.30
N ALA A 89 -6.09 7.67 -8.68
CA ALA A 89 -5.33 7.86 -9.91
C ALA A 89 -6.28 7.90 -11.11
N ALA A 90 -5.94 8.71 -12.11
CA ALA A 90 -6.65 8.69 -13.39
C ALA A 90 -6.67 7.28 -13.98
N ALA A 91 -7.79 6.88 -14.57
CA ALA A 91 -7.93 5.56 -15.17
C ALA A 91 -6.99 5.38 -16.37
N VAL A 92 -6.86 6.43 -17.18
CA VAL A 92 -6.00 6.52 -18.36
C VAL A 92 -4.99 7.65 -18.13
N TRP A 93 -3.73 7.41 -18.46
CA TRP A 93 -2.68 8.41 -18.43
C TRP A 93 -2.36 8.88 -19.85
N ALA A 94 -2.57 10.15 -20.10
CA ALA A 94 -2.29 10.79 -21.38
C ALA A 94 -1.57 12.13 -21.13
N PRO A 95 -0.99 12.79 -22.13
CA PRO A 95 -0.52 14.16 -22.00
C PRO A 95 -1.60 15.06 -21.36
N GLY A 96 -1.23 15.89 -20.40
CA GLY A 96 -2.15 16.68 -19.57
C GLY A 96 -2.64 15.98 -18.29
N THR A 97 -2.55 14.64 -18.19
CA THR A 97 -2.91 13.92 -16.96
C THR A 97 -1.90 14.20 -15.84
N ARG A 98 -2.40 14.46 -14.63
CA ARG A 98 -1.53 14.59 -13.45
C ARG A 98 -1.36 13.23 -12.77
N VAL A 99 -0.11 12.84 -12.56
CA VAL A 99 0.28 11.58 -11.91
C VAL A 99 1.21 11.86 -10.74
N LEU A 100 1.19 11.00 -9.75
CA LEU A 100 2.09 11.12 -8.62
C LEU A 100 3.51 10.70 -9.05
N TRP A 101 4.45 11.62 -8.89
CA TRP A 101 5.87 11.37 -9.18
C TRP A 101 6.73 12.06 -8.13
N ARG A 102 7.59 11.30 -7.44
CA ARG A 102 8.48 11.78 -6.37
C ARG A 102 7.76 12.59 -5.26
N GLY A 103 6.54 12.21 -4.96
CA GLY A 103 5.73 12.85 -3.91
C GLY A 103 4.82 13.97 -4.37
N GLU A 104 4.93 14.40 -5.61
CA GLU A 104 4.15 15.51 -6.17
C GLU A 104 3.23 15.05 -7.30
N LEU A 105 2.10 15.72 -7.46
CA LEU A 105 1.21 15.53 -8.60
C LEU A 105 1.73 16.34 -9.79
N ILE A 106 2.43 15.66 -10.70
CA ILE A 106 3.06 16.24 -11.88
C ILE A 106 2.25 15.94 -13.12
N GLU A 107 2.07 16.94 -13.98
CA GLU A 107 1.42 16.79 -15.28
C GLU A 107 2.35 16.08 -16.28
N ILE A 108 1.82 15.09 -16.98
CA ILE A 108 2.50 14.46 -18.10
C ILE A 108 2.53 15.47 -19.25
N ARG A 109 3.71 15.94 -19.60
CA ARG A 109 3.93 16.87 -20.73
C ARG A 109 4.67 16.17 -21.84
N VAL A 110 4.32 16.51 -23.09
CA VAL A 110 5.10 16.06 -24.25
C VAL A 110 6.42 16.84 -24.23
N ALA A 111 7.54 16.12 -24.37
CA ALA A 111 8.83 16.79 -24.51
C ALA A 111 8.88 17.53 -25.86
N ALA A 112 9.41 18.75 -25.85
CA ALA A 112 9.64 19.48 -27.08
C ALA A 112 10.71 18.79 -27.93
N GLU A 113 10.40 18.57 -29.20
CA GLU A 113 11.23 18.08 -30.30
C GLU A 113 12.21 16.92 -30.04
N GLY A 114 12.01 15.83 -30.74
CA GLY A 114 12.88 14.66 -30.80
C GLY A 114 12.34 13.64 -31.79
N GLU A 115 13.22 12.84 -32.38
CA GLU A 115 12.85 11.79 -33.35
C GLU A 115 11.94 10.69 -32.76
N ARG A 116 11.79 10.65 -31.46
CA ARG A 116 11.00 9.61 -30.77
C ARG A 116 10.00 10.22 -29.79
N PRO A 117 8.78 9.68 -29.71
CA PRO A 117 7.78 10.11 -28.75
C PRO A 117 8.35 10.08 -27.32
N THR A 118 8.27 11.21 -26.64
CA THR A 118 8.86 11.40 -25.32
C THR A 118 7.95 12.26 -24.47
N VAL A 119 7.81 11.90 -23.19
CA VAL A 119 7.08 12.68 -22.20
C VAL A 119 7.95 13.03 -21.00
N CYS A 120 7.61 14.12 -20.33
CA CYS A 120 8.30 14.62 -19.15
C CYS A 120 7.38 14.58 -17.94
N LEU A 121 7.97 14.25 -16.78
CA LEU A 121 7.43 14.48 -15.45
C LEU A 121 8.44 15.34 -14.70
N ALA A 122 8.15 16.62 -14.53
CA ALA A 122 9.12 17.62 -14.07
C ALA A 122 10.40 17.57 -14.95
N ALA A 123 11.57 17.34 -14.35
CA ALA A 123 12.85 17.22 -15.05
C ALA A 123 13.11 15.81 -15.62
N ASP A 124 12.34 14.82 -15.25
CA ASP A 124 12.54 13.44 -15.69
C ASP A 124 11.89 13.17 -17.05
N VAL A 125 12.65 12.59 -17.96
CA VAL A 125 12.27 12.33 -19.35
C VAL A 125 12.05 10.84 -19.59
N PHE A 126 10.95 10.48 -20.24
CA PHE A 126 10.55 9.09 -20.49
C PHE A 126 10.21 8.89 -21.97
N ARG A 127 10.91 7.97 -22.62
CA ARG A 127 10.56 7.53 -23.97
C ARG A 127 9.30 6.67 -23.93
N VAL A 128 8.37 6.93 -24.83
CA VAL A 128 7.14 6.16 -25.00
C VAL A 128 7.05 5.64 -26.44
N SER A 129 6.22 4.65 -26.71
CA SER A 129 6.04 4.11 -28.06
C SER A 129 5.15 5.00 -28.93
N ARG A 130 4.21 5.71 -28.29
CA ARG A 130 3.24 6.64 -28.93
C ARG A 130 2.78 7.64 -27.87
N LEU A 131 2.23 8.76 -28.30
CA LEU A 131 1.68 9.80 -27.41
C LEU A 131 0.17 9.63 -27.18
N GLU A 132 -0.51 8.88 -28.04
CA GLU A 132 -1.93 8.60 -27.97
C GLU A 132 -2.22 7.37 -27.11
N GLY A 133 -3.42 7.36 -26.52
CA GLY A 133 -3.90 6.26 -25.69
C GLY A 133 -3.35 6.29 -24.26
N ASP A 134 -3.33 5.13 -23.62
CA ASP A 134 -2.90 5.01 -22.22
C ASP A 134 -1.39 4.82 -22.12
N LEU A 135 -0.72 5.83 -21.58
CA LEU A 135 0.73 5.82 -21.31
C LEU A 135 1.10 5.11 -20.01
N ARG A 136 0.12 4.77 -19.18
CA ARG A 136 0.34 4.21 -17.85
C ARG A 136 1.21 2.95 -17.87
N PRO A 137 0.95 1.93 -18.70
CA PRO A 137 1.78 0.72 -18.71
C PRO A 137 3.26 1.01 -19.02
N THR A 138 3.50 1.92 -19.96
CA THR A 138 4.85 2.31 -20.36
C THR A 138 5.56 3.10 -19.25
N LEU A 139 4.89 4.08 -18.65
CA LEU A 139 5.46 4.87 -17.56
C LEU A 139 5.69 4.02 -16.30
N GLU A 140 4.75 3.15 -15.91
CA GLU A 140 4.94 2.22 -14.79
C GLU A 140 6.13 1.26 -15.04
N ALA A 141 6.35 0.82 -16.28
CA ALA A 141 7.53 0.04 -16.63
C ALA A 141 8.84 0.84 -16.48
N HIS A 142 8.85 2.12 -16.84
CA HIS A 142 9.98 3.02 -16.58
C HIS A 142 10.22 3.22 -15.08
N PHE A 143 9.17 3.47 -14.31
CA PHE A 143 9.25 3.64 -12.86
C PHE A 143 9.80 2.38 -12.18
N ALA A 144 9.30 1.21 -12.58
CA ALA A 144 9.78 -0.06 -12.06
C ALA A 144 11.27 -0.32 -12.40
N ARG A 145 11.75 0.08 -13.59
CA ARG A 145 13.18 0.00 -13.94
C ARG A 145 14.03 0.92 -13.08
N ARG A 146 13.62 2.18 -12.87
CA ARG A 146 14.32 3.11 -11.97
C ARG A 146 14.33 2.58 -10.54
N ALA A 147 13.19 2.12 -10.04
CA ALA A 147 13.08 1.56 -8.71
C ALA A 147 14.06 0.40 -8.46
N LYS A 148 14.29 -0.47 -9.46
CA LYS A 148 15.26 -1.57 -9.37
C LYS A 148 16.72 -1.12 -9.21
N VAL A 149 17.03 0.12 -9.56
CA VAL A 149 18.37 0.70 -9.38
C VAL A 149 18.40 1.52 -8.09
N GLU A 150 17.48 2.46 -7.93
CA GLU A 150 17.53 3.46 -6.86
C GLU A 150 17.18 2.86 -5.48
N LEU A 151 16.14 1.99 -5.40
CA LEU A 151 15.71 1.46 -4.10
C LEU A 151 16.75 0.53 -3.44
N PRO A 152 17.39 -0.42 -4.16
CA PRO A 152 18.46 -1.21 -3.57
C PRO A 152 19.65 -0.36 -3.13
N ALA A 153 20.12 0.57 -3.96
CA ALA A 153 21.22 1.46 -3.63
C ALA A 153 20.94 2.22 -2.32
N ARG A 154 19.74 2.84 -2.22
CA ARG A 154 19.35 3.56 -1.01
C ARG A 154 19.19 2.63 0.19
N THR A 155 18.72 1.41 0.00
CA THR A 155 18.59 0.43 1.10
C THR A 155 19.95 0.06 1.67
N TRP A 156 20.96 -0.19 0.82
CA TRP A 156 22.33 -0.49 1.26
C TRP A 156 22.96 0.69 2.00
N GLU A 157 22.74 1.92 1.53
CA GLU A 157 23.21 3.13 2.19
C GLU A 157 22.63 3.26 3.61
N LEU A 158 21.29 3.13 3.76
CA LEU A 158 20.61 3.24 5.04
C LEU A 158 20.94 2.06 5.97
N ALA A 159 21.16 0.87 5.41
CA ALA A 159 21.63 -0.30 6.16
C ALA A 159 23.03 -0.06 6.75
N ALA A 160 23.94 0.52 5.97
CA ALA A 160 25.28 0.88 6.45
C ALA A 160 25.23 1.93 7.57
N LEU A 161 24.39 2.97 7.41
CA LEU A 161 24.21 4.02 8.43
C LEU A 161 23.66 3.48 9.76
N THR A 162 22.83 2.43 9.71
CA THR A 162 22.20 1.84 10.89
C THR A 162 22.91 0.58 11.41
N GLY A 163 23.98 0.14 10.76
CA GLY A 163 24.70 -1.08 11.10
C GLY A 163 23.86 -2.36 10.94
N MET A 164 22.90 -2.37 9.99
CA MET A 164 22.04 -3.54 9.73
C MET A 164 22.63 -4.47 8.70
N GLY A 165 22.67 -5.78 9.02
CA GLY A 165 23.15 -6.83 8.14
C GLY A 165 22.09 -7.26 7.11
N VAL A 166 22.01 -6.54 6.00
CA VAL A 166 21.16 -6.92 4.86
C VAL A 166 21.90 -7.95 4.02
N THR A 167 21.22 -9.00 3.56
CA THR A 167 21.80 -10.05 2.69
C THR A 167 21.41 -9.89 1.23
N ALA A 168 20.20 -9.40 0.97
CA ALA A 168 19.73 -9.13 -0.38
C ALA A 168 18.61 -8.10 -0.38
N VAL A 169 18.52 -7.32 -1.47
CA VAL A 169 17.41 -6.39 -1.71
C VAL A 169 16.75 -6.74 -3.03
N SER A 170 15.43 -6.84 -3.04
CA SER A 170 14.64 -7.08 -4.25
C SER A 170 13.53 -6.07 -4.41
N VAL A 171 13.20 -5.71 -5.66
CA VAL A 171 12.09 -4.81 -5.97
C VAL A 171 10.97 -5.61 -6.62
N ARG A 172 9.77 -5.50 -6.06
CA ARG A 172 8.59 -6.32 -6.41
C ARG A 172 7.40 -5.45 -6.80
N ASN A 173 6.43 -6.07 -7.46
CA ASN A 173 5.12 -5.48 -7.75
C ASN A 173 4.07 -6.05 -6.78
N GLN A 174 4.21 -5.74 -5.51
CA GLN A 174 3.26 -6.18 -4.47
C GLN A 174 1.98 -5.32 -4.53
N ARG A 175 0.83 -5.93 -4.21
CA ARG A 175 -0.47 -5.24 -4.25
C ARG A 175 -0.98 -4.79 -2.88
N THR A 176 -0.38 -5.30 -1.80
CA THR A 176 -0.92 -5.15 -0.43
C THR A 176 0.10 -4.65 0.58
N ARG A 177 1.35 -4.45 0.17
CA ARG A 177 2.40 -3.99 1.09
C ARG A 177 3.45 -3.14 0.37
N TRP A 178 4.10 -2.28 1.12
CA TRP A 178 5.18 -1.42 0.66
C TRP A 178 6.55 -2.10 0.72
N GLY A 179 6.73 -2.97 1.72
CA GLY A 179 7.95 -3.73 1.89
C GLY A 179 7.71 -5.04 2.65
N SER A 180 8.75 -5.81 2.83
CA SER A 180 8.85 -6.94 3.74
C SER A 180 10.29 -7.30 4.01
N CYS A 181 10.59 -7.74 5.24
CA CYS A 181 11.88 -8.25 5.64
C CYS A 181 11.76 -9.71 6.10
N THR A 182 12.76 -10.52 5.80
CA THR A 182 12.88 -11.89 6.34
C THR A 182 13.90 -11.92 7.47
N THR A 183 13.83 -12.93 8.34
CA THR A 183 14.83 -13.18 9.40
C THR A 183 16.25 -13.38 8.85
N GLY A 184 16.38 -13.83 7.60
CA GLY A 184 17.65 -13.99 6.91
C GLY A 184 18.18 -12.72 6.26
N GLY A 185 17.61 -11.55 6.52
CA GLY A 185 18.13 -10.27 6.02
C GLY A 185 17.76 -9.95 4.58
N VAL A 186 16.80 -10.65 3.97
CA VAL A 186 16.31 -10.32 2.63
C VAL A 186 15.20 -9.28 2.72
N ILE A 187 15.42 -8.12 2.12
CA ILE A 187 14.44 -7.03 2.02
C ILE A 187 13.78 -7.03 0.64
N SER A 188 12.47 -6.94 0.61
CA SER A 188 11.70 -6.77 -0.62
C SER A 188 10.92 -5.46 -0.55
N LEU A 189 11.07 -4.60 -1.57
CA LEU A 189 10.43 -3.29 -1.64
C LEU A 189 9.47 -3.22 -2.84
N ASN A 190 8.39 -2.48 -2.67
CA ASN A 190 7.47 -2.18 -3.76
C ASN A 190 8.07 -1.11 -4.68
N TRP A 191 8.06 -1.35 -5.99
CA TRP A 191 8.62 -0.39 -6.95
C TRP A 191 7.92 0.99 -6.89
N ARG A 192 6.68 1.04 -6.43
CA ARG A 192 5.92 2.31 -6.32
C ARG A 192 6.51 3.29 -5.31
N LEU A 193 7.42 2.84 -4.45
CA LEU A 193 8.18 3.72 -3.55
C LEU A 193 9.00 4.78 -4.29
N ILE A 194 9.35 4.54 -5.58
CA ILE A 194 10.02 5.56 -6.41
C ILE A 194 9.15 6.80 -6.65
N GLN A 195 7.83 6.66 -6.55
CA GLN A 195 6.86 7.73 -6.75
C GLN A 195 6.57 8.53 -5.48
N THR A 196 7.00 8.06 -4.31
CA THR A 196 6.80 8.73 -3.02
C THR A 196 7.88 9.80 -2.77
N PRO A 197 7.65 10.73 -1.82
CA PRO A 197 8.73 11.57 -1.30
C PRO A 197 9.89 10.74 -0.76
N GLU A 198 11.09 11.31 -0.76
CA GLU A 198 12.27 10.61 -0.22
C GLU A 198 12.09 10.21 1.24
N SER A 199 11.55 11.10 2.08
CA SER A 199 11.28 10.83 3.49
C SER A 199 10.34 9.63 3.70
N VAL A 200 9.35 9.46 2.83
CA VAL A 200 8.39 8.35 2.86
C VAL A 200 9.05 7.05 2.38
N ARG A 201 9.85 7.12 1.33
CA ARG A 201 10.66 6.00 0.83
C ARG A 201 11.62 5.50 1.91
N ASP A 202 12.36 6.41 2.51
CA ASP A 202 13.35 6.11 3.54
C ASP A 202 12.69 5.55 4.81
N TYR A 203 11.54 6.08 5.20
CA TYR A 203 10.73 5.50 6.29
C TYR A 203 10.42 4.02 6.04
N ILE A 204 9.93 3.66 4.85
CA ILE A 204 9.65 2.25 4.56
C ILE A 204 10.91 1.40 4.58
N ILE A 205 12.03 1.90 4.06
CA ILE A 205 13.31 1.19 4.11
C ILE A 205 13.74 1.00 5.58
N TYR A 206 13.72 2.03 6.40
CA TYR A 206 14.03 1.93 7.84
C TYR A 206 13.08 0.97 8.56
N HIS A 207 11.79 1.00 8.25
CA HIS A 207 10.82 0.07 8.80
C HIS A 207 11.23 -1.39 8.53
N GLU A 208 11.60 -1.72 7.30
CA GLU A 208 12.04 -3.06 6.93
C GLU A 208 13.40 -3.42 7.56
N LEU A 209 14.32 -2.45 7.66
CA LEU A 209 15.61 -2.64 8.35
C LEU A 209 15.42 -2.95 9.84
N MET A 210 14.51 -2.29 10.51
CA MET A 210 14.26 -2.52 11.95
C MET A 210 13.67 -3.91 12.22
N HIS A 211 13.04 -4.56 11.25
CA HIS A 211 12.65 -5.96 11.36
C HIS A 211 13.84 -6.92 11.53
N LEU A 212 15.05 -6.56 11.15
CA LEU A 212 16.24 -7.35 11.45
C LEU A 212 16.58 -7.42 12.95
N ARG A 213 16.04 -6.52 13.76
CA ARG A 213 16.18 -6.51 15.23
C ARG A 213 14.91 -6.94 15.95
N GLU A 214 13.73 -6.59 15.42
CA GLU A 214 12.43 -6.87 16.03
C GLU A 214 11.43 -7.29 14.95
N MET A 215 11.17 -8.59 14.82
CA MET A 215 10.29 -9.13 13.77
C MET A 215 8.81 -8.77 13.94
N ASN A 216 8.39 -8.37 15.13
CA ASN A 216 7.03 -7.94 15.40
C ASN A 216 6.98 -6.42 15.65
N HIS A 217 5.81 -5.81 15.45
CA HIS A 217 5.57 -4.38 15.66
C HIS A 217 5.32 -4.03 17.11
N SER A 218 6.17 -4.53 18.02
CA SER A 218 6.14 -4.23 19.44
C SER A 218 6.48 -2.76 19.74
N THR A 219 6.33 -2.34 20.98
CA THR A 219 6.80 -1.01 21.43
C THR A 219 8.29 -0.83 21.19
N ARG A 220 9.10 -1.90 21.32
CA ARG A 220 10.55 -1.86 21.03
C ARG A 220 10.81 -1.61 19.53
N PHE A 221 10.04 -2.24 18.64
CA PHE A 221 10.14 -2.00 17.21
C PHE A 221 9.94 -0.52 16.90
N TRP A 222 8.84 0.06 17.38
CA TRP A 222 8.52 1.47 17.09
C TRP A 222 9.53 2.43 17.72
N ALA A 223 10.07 2.13 18.90
CA ALA A 223 11.16 2.92 19.48
C ALA A 223 12.40 2.94 18.58
N ARG A 224 12.78 1.78 17.99
CA ARG A 224 13.90 1.71 17.05
C ARG A 224 13.63 2.43 15.73
N VAL A 225 12.40 2.36 15.22
CA VAL A 225 12.01 3.15 14.04
C VAL A 225 12.13 4.65 14.34
N GLU A 226 11.69 5.09 15.52
CA GLU A 226 11.74 6.50 15.93
C GLU A 226 13.17 7.02 16.11
N GLU A 227 14.11 6.18 16.55
CA GLU A 227 15.54 6.51 16.65
C GLU A 227 16.15 6.86 15.29
N VAL A 228 15.81 6.13 14.22
CA VAL A 228 16.41 6.30 12.88
C VAL A 228 15.57 7.15 11.94
N CYS A 229 14.28 7.29 12.23
CA CYS A 229 13.32 8.07 11.44
C CYS A 229 12.31 8.78 12.37
N PRO A 230 12.69 9.88 13.03
CA PRO A 230 11.81 10.58 13.99
C PRO A 230 10.48 11.03 13.38
N ALA A 231 10.48 11.40 12.09
CA ALA A 231 9.29 11.84 11.34
C ALA A 231 8.46 10.68 10.74
N TRP A 232 8.62 9.45 11.22
CA TRP A 232 7.95 8.27 10.64
C TRP A 232 6.41 8.38 10.61
N ARG A 233 5.82 9.06 11.60
CA ARG A 233 4.35 9.25 11.67
C ARG A 233 3.83 10.12 10.52
N GLU A 234 4.60 11.12 10.12
CA GLU A 234 4.28 11.98 8.96
C GLU A 234 4.34 11.18 7.66
N ALA A 235 5.37 10.35 7.50
CA ALA A 235 5.53 9.48 6.34
C ALA A 235 4.40 8.44 6.26
N GLU A 236 4.03 7.83 7.39
CA GLU A 236 2.89 6.92 7.48
C GLU A 236 1.57 7.62 7.12
N HIS A 237 1.36 8.84 7.64
CA HIS A 237 0.18 9.65 7.33
C HIS A 237 0.12 10.01 5.84
N TRP A 238 1.26 10.33 5.23
CA TRP A 238 1.36 10.58 3.80
C TRP A 238 0.93 9.33 2.99
N LEU A 239 1.42 8.14 3.35
CA LEU A 239 1.05 6.88 2.70
C LEU A 239 -0.45 6.57 2.83
N LYS A 240 -1.03 6.80 4.00
CA LYS A 240 -2.48 6.62 4.23
C LYS A 240 -3.32 7.54 3.34
N ARG A 241 -2.89 8.76 3.08
CA ARG A 241 -3.60 9.71 2.23
C ARG A 241 -3.39 9.45 0.73
N ASN A 242 -2.18 9.09 0.31
CA ASN A 242 -1.79 9.10 -1.09
C ASN A 242 -1.61 7.68 -1.69
N GLY A 243 -1.58 6.63 -0.88
CA GLY A 243 -1.35 5.25 -1.35
C GLY A 243 -2.32 4.79 -2.43
N SER A 244 -3.56 5.27 -2.40
CA SER A 244 -4.58 4.99 -3.42
C SER A 244 -4.25 5.58 -4.80
N LEU A 245 -3.51 6.70 -4.87
CA LEU A 245 -3.00 7.27 -6.12
C LEU A 245 -1.93 6.37 -6.76
N LEU A 246 -1.23 5.61 -5.95
CA LEU A 246 -0.19 4.67 -6.35
C LEU A 246 -0.73 3.27 -6.67
N GLY A 247 -2.03 3.06 -6.47
CA GLY A 247 -2.66 1.76 -6.69
C GLY A 247 -2.35 0.74 -5.58
N LEU A 248 -2.12 1.20 -4.32
CA LEU A 248 -1.98 0.38 -3.10
C LEU A 248 -3.04 0.71 -2.07
#